data_309a00469d74624692329824bd99747a
#
_entry.id   309a00469d74624692329824bd99747a
#
_cell.length_a   1.000
_cell.length_b   1.000
_cell.length_c   1.000
_cell.angle_alpha   90.00
_cell.angle_beta   90.00
_cell.angle_gamma   90.00
#
_symmetry.space_group_name_H-M   'P 1'
#
loop_
_entity.id
_entity.type
_entity.pdbx_description
1 polymer ?
#
loop_
_entity_poly.entity_id
_entity_poly.type
_entity_poly.pdbx_seq_one_letter_code
_entity_poly.pdbx_strand_id
1 'polypeptide(L)'
;MSVRYLGDDLDGRPDPNDPVYWMSASGVDKSDLRTVGEHILLVRGYDPERDVMVLSVPPDITPKRVSVDAIEHWMIYKEHPDVGAILHVHGWIDGTVSTDVNYPCGTLQLAASVADLVRRAPEPSRAVVGLRNHGLTITGHSLDEIFDRVGAKVIPRVPME
;
A
#
# COMPACT_ATOMS: atom_id res chain seq x y z
N MET A 1 3.44 2.44 -3.79
CA MET A 1 2.09 2.89 -4.19
C MET A 1 1.28 1.74 -4.75
N SER A 2 -0.03 1.79 -4.60
CA SER A 2 -0.95 0.81 -5.21
C SER A 2 -2.25 1.46 -5.67
N VAL A 3 -2.97 0.76 -6.55
CA VAL A 3 -4.29 1.15 -7.05
C VAL A 3 -5.17 -0.10 -7.10
N ARG A 4 -6.39 -0.02 -6.58
CA ARG A 4 -7.37 -1.12 -6.59
C ARG A 4 -7.67 -1.56 -8.02
N TYR A 5 -7.69 -2.87 -8.24
CA TYR A 5 -8.12 -3.44 -9.51
C TYR A 5 -9.65 -3.41 -9.61
N LEU A 6 -10.16 -2.92 -10.73
CA LEU A 6 -11.60 -2.76 -10.97
C LEU A 6 -12.14 -3.71 -12.05
N GLY A 7 -11.33 -4.66 -12.52
CA GLY A 7 -11.77 -5.65 -13.51
C GLY A 7 -12.47 -6.84 -12.88
N ASP A 8 -13.07 -7.68 -13.73
CA ASP A 8 -13.89 -8.83 -13.34
C ASP A 8 -13.07 -10.12 -13.14
N ASP A 9 -11.80 -10.14 -13.59
CA ASP A 9 -10.91 -11.28 -13.38
C ASP A 9 -10.39 -11.30 -11.93
N LEU A 10 -11.10 -12.03 -11.09
CA LEU A 10 -10.80 -12.18 -9.66
C LEU A 10 -10.33 -13.61 -9.31
N ASP A 11 -9.94 -14.42 -10.29
CA ASP A 11 -9.45 -15.78 -10.07
C ASP A 11 -8.08 -15.81 -9.39
N GLY A 12 -7.75 -16.94 -8.76
CA GLY A 12 -6.45 -17.15 -8.11
C GLY A 12 -6.23 -16.40 -6.81
N ARG A 13 -7.28 -15.88 -6.17
CA ARG A 13 -7.22 -15.30 -4.82
C ARG A 13 -7.14 -16.44 -3.78
N PRO A 14 -6.27 -16.32 -2.75
CA PRO A 14 -6.25 -17.25 -1.62
C PRO A 14 -7.59 -17.28 -0.85
N ASP A 15 -8.18 -16.11 -0.63
CA ASP A 15 -9.52 -15.92 -0.06
C ASP A 15 -10.42 -15.24 -1.11
N PRO A 16 -11.67 -15.70 -1.36
CA PRO A 16 -12.61 -15.03 -2.27
C PRO A 16 -12.89 -13.55 -1.91
N ASN A 17 -12.65 -13.16 -0.65
CA ASN A 17 -12.81 -11.78 -0.19
C ASN A 17 -11.51 -10.96 -0.23
N ASP A 18 -10.41 -11.53 -0.72
CA ASP A 18 -9.17 -10.78 -0.83
C ASP A 18 -9.29 -9.64 -1.87
N PRO A 19 -8.78 -8.46 -1.55
CA PRO A 19 -8.70 -7.38 -2.51
C PRO A 19 -7.67 -7.70 -3.59
N VAL A 20 -8.00 -7.35 -4.83
CA VAL A 20 -7.05 -7.38 -5.95
C VAL A 20 -6.61 -5.95 -6.24
N TYR A 21 -5.32 -5.73 -6.41
CA TYR A 21 -4.79 -4.39 -6.66
C TYR A 21 -3.44 -4.42 -7.38
N TRP A 22 -3.17 -3.37 -8.16
CA TRP A 22 -1.86 -3.12 -8.74
C TRP A 22 -0.94 -2.52 -7.70
N MET A 23 0.31 -3.00 -7.63
CA MET A 23 1.32 -2.54 -6.69
C MET A 23 2.66 -2.33 -7.39
N SER A 24 3.37 -1.26 -7.08
CA SER A 24 4.73 -1.06 -7.55
C SER A 24 5.67 -2.13 -6.99
N ALA A 25 6.61 -2.59 -7.81
CA ALA A 25 7.67 -3.49 -7.37
C ALA A 25 8.62 -2.80 -6.39
N SER A 26 9.38 -3.61 -5.65
CA SER A 26 10.42 -3.12 -4.74
C SER A 26 11.61 -2.54 -5.51
N GLY A 27 12.09 -1.37 -5.09
CA GLY A 27 13.30 -0.75 -5.63
C GLY A 27 13.18 -0.19 -7.05
N VAL A 28 11.96 -0.01 -7.56
CA VAL A 28 11.74 0.60 -8.89
C VAL A 28 11.58 2.11 -8.80
N ASP A 29 11.97 2.81 -9.86
CA ASP A 29 11.66 4.22 -10.04
C ASP A 29 10.16 4.38 -10.29
N LYS A 30 9.47 5.02 -9.35
CA LYS A 30 8.01 5.21 -9.40
C LYS A 30 7.58 6.30 -10.40
N SER A 31 8.51 7.09 -10.94
CA SER A 31 8.23 8.05 -12.00
C SER A 31 8.18 7.40 -13.40
N ASP A 32 8.64 6.15 -13.53
CA ASP A 32 8.73 5.43 -14.79
C ASP A 32 8.24 3.98 -14.69
N LEU A 33 6.96 3.80 -14.34
CA LEU A 33 6.32 2.50 -14.24
C LEU A 33 5.72 2.08 -15.59
N ARG A 34 6.35 1.17 -16.32
CA ARG A 34 5.95 0.80 -17.70
C ARG A 34 5.59 -0.67 -17.88
N THR A 35 6.23 -1.57 -17.14
CA THR A 35 6.20 -3.00 -17.45
C THR A 35 5.52 -3.78 -16.33
N VAL A 36 4.46 -4.53 -16.68
CA VAL A 36 3.81 -5.48 -15.76
C VAL A 36 4.76 -6.64 -15.47
N GLY A 37 4.85 -7.03 -14.21
CA GLY A 37 5.76 -8.07 -13.72
C GLY A 37 7.14 -7.51 -13.29
N GLU A 38 7.59 -6.40 -13.86
CA GLU A 38 8.88 -5.76 -13.51
C GLU A 38 8.68 -4.50 -12.65
N HIS A 39 7.83 -3.58 -13.09
CA HIS A 39 7.60 -2.30 -12.40
C HIS A 39 6.33 -2.30 -11.57
N ILE A 40 5.29 -2.97 -12.06
CA ILE A 40 4.00 -3.13 -11.41
C ILE A 40 3.58 -4.59 -11.43
N LEU A 41 2.96 -5.02 -10.35
CA LEU A 41 2.54 -6.40 -10.10
C LEU A 41 1.08 -6.40 -9.69
N LEU A 42 0.31 -7.38 -10.20
CA LEU A 42 -1.07 -7.60 -9.76
C LEU A 42 -1.06 -8.51 -8.53
N VAL A 43 -1.42 -7.95 -7.39
CA VAL A 43 -1.58 -8.69 -6.13
C VAL A 43 -2.98 -9.29 -6.09
N ARG A 44 -3.06 -10.60 -5.84
CA ARG A 44 -4.30 -11.40 -5.76
C ARG A 44 -4.76 -11.65 -4.33
N GLY A 45 -3.92 -11.38 -3.34
CA GLY A 45 -4.21 -11.57 -1.94
C GLY A 45 -2.99 -11.98 -1.13
N TYR A 46 -3.24 -12.42 0.08
CA TYR A 46 -2.23 -12.88 1.03
C TYR A 46 -2.51 -14.31 1.46
N ASP A 47 -1.49 -15.17 1.38
CA ASP A 47 -1.53 -16.55 1.88
C ASP A 47 -0.92 -16.60 3.29
N PRO A 48 -1.76 -16.72 4.34
CA PRO A 48 -1.28 -16.68 5.73
C PRO A 48 -0.53 -17.98 6.15
N GLU A 49 -0.73 -19.08 5.45
CA GLU A 49 -0.03 -20.34 5.77
C GLU A 49 1.43 -20.28 5.34
N ARG A 50 1.70 -19.56 4.24
CA ARG A 50 3.04 -19.40 3.67
C ARG A 50 3.70 -18.07 4.03
N ASP A 51 2.94 -17.15 4.61
CA ASP A 51 3.35 -15.75 4.86
C ASP A 51 3.85 -15.05 3.59
N VAL A 52 3.06 -15.13 2.50
CA VAL A 52 3.42 -14.55 1.20
C VAL A 52 2.26 -13.84 0.53
N MET A 53 2.60 -12.78 -0.23
CA MET A 53 1.67 -12.17 -1.18
C MET A 53 1.55 -13.03 -2.44
N VAL A 54 0.32 -13.30 -2.88
CA VAL A 54 0.04 -14.03 -4.12
C VAL A 54 -0.07 -13.04 -5.28
N LEU A 55 0.69 -13.30 -6.35
CA LEU A 55 0.82 -12.41 -7.49
C LEU A 55 0.32 -13.07 -8.77
N SER A 56 -0.22 -12.26 -9.69
CA SER A 56 -0.44 -12.64 -11.07
C SER A 56 0.58 -11.91 -11.94
N VAL A 57 1.31 -12.68 -12.77
CA VAL A 57 2.33 -12.15 -13.67
C VAL A 57 2.19 -12.79 -15.06
N PRO A 58 2.57 -12.08 -16.13
CA PRO A 58 2.60 -12.67 -17.46
C PRO A 58 3.53 -13.90 -17.52
N PRO A 59 3.19 -14.95 -18.31
CA PRO A 59 3.91 -16.23 -18.29
C PRO A 59 5.37 -16.14 -18.74
N ASP A 60 5.71 -15.14 -19.55
CA ASP A 60 7.06 -14.98 -20.13
C ASP A 60 7.94 -14.01 -19.33
N ILE A 61 7.48 -13.56 -18.16
CA ILE A 61 8.20 -12.59 -17.33
C ILE A 61 8.61 -13.23 -16.00
N THR A 62 9.88 -13.11 -15.64
CA THR A 62 10.33 -13.38 -14.27
C THR A 62 10.01 -12.18 -13.40
N PRO A 63 9.07 -12.28 -12.45
CA PRO A 63 8.62 -11.11 -11.70
C PRO A 63 9.70 -10.60 -10.75
N LYS A 64 9.75 -9.29 -10.59
CA LYS A 64 10.42 -8.68 -9.43
C LYS A 64 9.61 -8.91 -8.15
N ARG A 65 10.22 -8.65 -7.00
CA ARG A 65 9.50 -8.69 -5.73
C ARG A 65 8.51 -7.51 -5.67
N VAL A 66 7.30 -7.79 -5.22
CA VAL A 66 6.37 -6.72 -4.84
C VAL A 66 6.96 -5.91 -3.69
N SER A 67 6.57 -4.64 -3.55
CA SER A 67 6.97 -3.82 -2.39
C SER A 67 6.64 -4.54 -1.07
N VAL A 68 7.52 -4.41 -0.09
CA VAL A 68 7.31 -4.96 1.26
C VAL A 68 6.04 -4.42 1.93
N ASP A 69 5.59 -3.24 1.53
CA ASP A 69 4.36 -2.60 2.03
C ASP A 69 3.07 -3.28 1.51
N ALA A 70 3.18 -4.31 0.65
CA ALA A 70 2.01 -4.95 0.06
C ALA A 70 1.06 -5.53 1.11
N ILE A 71 1.59 -6.09 2.20
CA ILE A 71 0.77 -6.64 3.30
C ILE A 71 -0.04 -5.53 4.01
N GLU A 72 0.56 -4.34 4.20
CA GLU A 72 -0.11 -3.17 4.77
C GLU A 72 -1.25 -2.71 3.86
N HIS A 73 -0.96 -2.56 2.55
CA HIS A 73 -1.97 -2.16 1.57
C HIS A 73 -3.10 -3.20 1.46
N TRP A 74 -2.77 -4.50 1.52
CA TRP A 74 -3.76 -5.57 1.53
C TRP A 74 -4.73 -5.44 2.70
N MET A 75 -4.23 -5.22 3.93
CA MET A 75 -5.08 -5.04 5.11
C MET A 75 -6.02 -3.84 4.97
N ILE A 76 -5.50 -2.70 4.51
CA ILE A 76 -6.29 -1.49 4.29
C ILE A 76 -7.38 -1.73 3.25
N TYR A 77 -7.03 -2.30 2.09
CA TYR A 77 -8.01 -2.59 1.04
C TYR A 77 -9.07 -3.60 1.47
N LYS A 78 -8.70 -4.59 2.29
CA LYS A 78 -9.64 -5.62 2.78
C LYS A 78 -10.69 -5.01 3.71
N GLU A 79 -10.30 -4.04 4.53
CA GLU A 79 -11.19 -3.38 5.48
C GLU A 79 -11.99 -2.22 4.87
N HIS A 80 -11.45 -1.54 3.85
CA HIS A 80 -12.01 -0.31 3.30
C HIS A 80 -12.23 -0.42 1.78
N PRO A 81 -13.40 -0.93 1.33
CA PRO A 81 -13.72 -1.07 -0.10
C PRO A 81 -13.69 0.24 -0.90
N ASP A 82 -13.95 1.37 -0.23
CA ASP A 82 -13.97 2.71 -0.83
C ASP A 82 -12.57 3.29 -1.08
N VAL A 83 -11.52 2.66 -0.55
CA VAL A 83 -10.14 3.04 -0.87
C VAL A 83 -9.80 2.57 -2.27
N GLY A 84 -9.57 3.51 -3.19
CA GLY A 84 -9.19 3.24 -4.57
C GLY A 84 -7.68 3.22 -4.81
N ALA A 85 -6.93 4.00 -4.01
CA ALA A 85 -5.47 4.09 -4.11
C ALA A 85 -4.82 4.27 -2.74
N ILE A 86 -3.56 3.79 -2.63
CA ILE A 86 -2.72 3.98 -1.44
C ILE A 86 -1.32 4.42 -1.89
N LEU A 87 -0.82 5.48 -1.27
CA LEU A 87 0.52 6.00 -1.45
C LEU A 87 1.31 5.85 -0.15
N HIS A 88 2.45 5.14 -0.22
CA HIS A 88 3.46 5.14 0.84
C HIS A 88 4.67 5.98 0.40
N VAL A 89 5.12 6.88 1.27
CA VAL A 89 6.25 7.78 1.01
C VAL A 89 7.14 7.93 2.25
N HIS A 90 8.45 8.02 2.04
CA HIS A 90 9.42 8.37 3.07
C HIS A 90 9.52 9.90 3.21
N GLY A 91 8.44 10.49 3.67
CA GLY A 91 8.28 11.92 3.91
C GLY A 91 7.30 12.13 5.06
N TRP A 92 7.00 13.38 5.38
CA TRP A 92 6.15 13.72 6.51
C TRP A 92 5.19 14.86 6.20
N ILE A 93 4.08 14.89 6.91
CA ILE A 93 3.16 16.04 6.98
C ILE A 93 3.00 16.38 8.46
N ASP A 94 3.27 17.63 8.81
CA ASP A 94 3.20 18.08 10.21
C ASP A 94 1.81 17.86 10.81
N GLY A 95 1.78 17.39 12.06
CA GLY A 95 0.55 17.09 12.78
C GLY A 95 -0.06 15.71 12.47
N THR A 96 0.61 14.87 11.66
CA THR A 96 0.14 13.51 11.39
C THR A 96 0.29 12.62 12.63
N VAL A 97 -0.77 11.88 12.94
CA VAL A 97 -0.74 10.82 13.98
C VAL A 97 0.01 9.61 13.43
N SER A 98 0.98 9.10 14.21
CA SER A 98 1.81 7.95 13.83
C SER A 98 1.56 6.72 14.69
N THR A 99 2.08 5.57 14.23
CA THR A 99 2.13 4.34 15.03
C THR A 99 2.99 4.56 16.28
N ASP A 100 2.61 3.93 17.39
CA ASP A 100 3.34 4.05 18.66
C ASP A 100 4.70 3.32 18.64
N VAL A 101 4.78 2.26 17.84
CA VAL A 101 5.96 1.39 17.72
C VAL A 101 6.52 1.42 16.31
N ASN A 102 7.85 1.50 16.21
CA ASN A 102 8.57 1.37 14.95
C ASN A 102 8.81 -0.13 14.65
N TYR A 103 7.82 -0.79 14.06
CA TYR A 103 7.97 -2.15 13.58
C TYR A 103 8.75 -2.19 12.25
N PRO A 104 9.49 -3.28 11.96
CA PRO A 104 10.17 -3.44 10.68
C PRO A 104 9.19 -3.44 9.50
N CYS A 105 9.63 -2.87 8.35
CA CYS A 105 8.83 -2.86 7.11
C CYS A 105 8.45 -4.28 6.67
N GLY A 106 7.24 -4.43 6.15
CA GLY A 106 6.76 -5.71 5.63
C GLY A 106 6.31 -6.71 6.69
N THR A 107 6.26 -6.31 7.96
CA THR A 107 5.76 -7.18 9.04
C THR A 107 4.24 -7.02 9.23
N LEU A 108 3.58 -8.10 9.64
CA LEU A 108 2.17 -8.08 10.01
C LEU A 108 1.88 -7.08 11.14
N GLN A 109 2.83 -6.91 12.07
CA GLN A 109 2.69 -5.96 13.17
C GLN A 109 2.63 -4.52 12.69
N LEU A 110 3.50 -4.13 11.76
CA LEU A 110 3.45 -2.80 11.15
C LEU A 110 2.14 -2.62 10.38
N ALA A 111 1.80 -3.58 9.51
CA ALA A 111 0.59 -3.55 8.70
C ALA A 111 -0.67 -3.40 9.55
N ALA A 112 -0.79 -4.18 10.63
CA ALA A 112 -1.91 -4.10 11.57
C ALA A 112 -1.98 -2.74 12.29
N SER A 113 -0.82 -2.19 12.71
CA SER A 113 -0.77 -0.89 13.39
C SER A 113 -1.21 0.25 12.46
N VAL A 114 -0.79 0.21 11.19
CA VAL A 114 -1.18 1.21 10.20
C VAL A 114 -2.66 1.06 9.83
N ALA A 115 -3.15 -0.16 9.59
CA ALA A 115 -4.56 -0.42 9.30
C ALA A 115 -5.47 0.06 10.46
N ASP A 116 -5.05 -0.12 11.71
CA ASP A 116 -5.77 0.37 12.89
C ASP A 116 -5.83 1.92 12.93
N LEU A 117 -4.75 2.62 12.57
CA LEU A 117 -4.78 4.09 12.45
C LEU A 117 -5.70 4.56 11.32
N VAL A 118 -5.68 3.89 10.16
CA VAL A 118 -6.58 4.19 9.05
C VAL A 118 -8.03 3.99 9.47
N ARG A 119 -8.35 2.88 10.15
CA ARG A 119 -9.71 2.58 10.65
C ARG A 119 -10.22 3.65 11.62
N ARG A 120 -9.33 4.20 12.46
CA ARG A 120 -9.67 5.25 13.42
C ARG A 120 -9.66 6.67 12.85
N ALA A 121 -9.23 6.85 11.61
CA ALA A 121 -9.27 8.14 10.95
C ALA A 121 -10.74 8.60 10.75
N PRO A 122 -11.02 9.92 10.79
CA PRO A 122 -12.37 10.43 10.54
C PRO A 122 -12.95 10.01 9.18
N GLU A 123 -12.10 9.84 8.19
CA GLU A 123 -12.44 9.38 6.85
C GLU A 123 -11.37 8.38 6.37
N PRO A 124 -11.56 7.06 6.61
CA PRO A 124 -10.57 6.04 6.26
C PRO A 124 -10.18 6.02 4.78
N SER A 125 -11.12 6.37 3.87
CA SER A 125 -10.84 6.44 2.44
C SER A 125 -9.95 7.64 2.04
N ARG A 126 -9.67 8.57 2.95
CA ARG A 126 -8.84 9.77 2.74
C ARG A 126 -7.88 10.03 3.90
N ALA A 127 -7.47 8.98 4.59
CA ALA A 127 -6.59 9.07 5.74
C ALA A 127 -5.16 9.46 5.35
N VAL A 128 -4.47 10.10 6.29
CA VAL A 128 -3.02 10.31 6.30
C VAL A 128 -2.52 9.81 7.65
N VAL A 129 -1.74 8.75 7.66
CA VAL A 129 -1.22 8.14 8.87
C VAL A 129 0.30 8.00 8.82
N GLY A 130 0.93 8.22 9.94
CA GLY A 130 2.38 8.14 10.09
C GLY A 130 2.83 6.72 10.49
N LEU A 131 3.93 6.28 9.93
CA LEU A 131 4.71 5.15 10.41
C LEU A 131 5.89 5.73 11.18
N ARG A 132 5.96 5.43 12.48
CA ARG A 132 7.01 5.97 13.36
C ARG A 132 8.41 5.73 12.78
N ASN A 133 9.22 6.78 12.67
CA ASN A 133 10.58 6.77 12.13
C ASN A 133 10.71 6.24 10.67
N HIS A 134 9.61 6.20 9.89
CA HIS A 134 9.64 5.57 8.57
C HIS A 134 9.03 6.44 7.47
N GLY A 135 7.80 6.94 7.66
CA GLY A 135 7.13 7.71 6.62
C GLY A 135 5.62 7.82 6.80
N LEU A 136 4.92 7.96 5.70
CA LEU A 136 3.46 8.09 5.65
C LEU A 136 2.83 7.02 4.79
N THR A 137 1.64 6.57 5.20
CA THR A 137 0.67 5.89 4.35
C THR A 137 -0.56 6.76 4.19
N ILE A 138 -0.96 6.96 2.95
CA ILE A 138 -2.01 7.89 2.54
C ILE A 138 -3.01 7.15 1.68
N THR A 139 -4.28 7.15 2.08
CA THR A 139 -5.38 6.56 1.30
C THR A 139 -6.09 7.63 0.47
N GLY A 140 -6.71 7.22 -0.63
CA GLY A 140 -7.50 8.09 -1.50
C GLY A 140 -8.38 7.29 -2.46
N HIS A 141 -9.25 8.00 -3.19
CA HIS A 141 -10.05 7.38 -4.24
C HIS A 141 -9.22 7.10 -5.51
N SER A 142 -8.17 7.90 -5.75
CA SER A 142 -7.18 7.72 -6.82
C SER A 142 -5.84 8.30 -6.43
N LEU A 143 -4.76 7.97 -7.17
CA LEU A 143 -3.46 8.59 -6.95
C LEU A 143 -3.51 10.09 -7.24
N ASP A 144 -4.22 10.53 -8.28
CA ASP A 144 -4.35 11.95 -8.61
C ASP A 144 -5.00 12.72 -7.45
N GLU A 145 -6.09 12.19 -6.87
CA GLU A 145 -6.73 12.78 -5.69
C GLU A 145 -5.76 12.90 -4.50
N ILE A 146 -4.95 11.87 -4.25
CA ILE A 146 -3.94 11.90 -3.20
C ILE A 146 -2.91 13.01 -3.47
N PHE A 147 -2.35 13.07 -4.69
CA PHE A 147 -1.36 14.08 -5.04
C PHE A 147 -1.91 15.51 -4.98
N ASP A 148 -3.12 15.73 -5.46
CA ASP A 148 -3.78 17.05 -5.41
C ASP A 148 -4.02 17.51 -3.95
N ARG A 149 -4.41 16.58 -3.09
CA ARG A 149 -4.75 16.87 -1.69
C ARG A 149 -3.53 17.10 -0.80
N VAL A 150 -2.47 16.32 -0.98
CA VAL A 150 -1.34 16.30 -0.04
C VAL A 150 0.03 16.51 -0.67
N GLY A 151 0.19 16.42 -1.98
CA GLY A 151 1.52 16.42 -2.63
C GLY A 151 2.38 17.63 -2.24
N ALA A 152 1.80 18.81 -2.22
CA ALA A 152 2.50 20.04 -1.83
C ALA A 152 2.79 20.15 -0.31
N LYS A 153 2.23 19.29 0.52
CA LYS A 153 2.38 19.30 1.99
C LYS A 153 3.45 18.34 2.50
N VAL A 154 3.84 17.37 1.66
CA VAL A 154 4.83 16.35 2.03
C VAL A 154 6.22 16.98 2.03
N ILE A 155 6.87 16.97 3.17
CA ILE A 155 8.28 17.38 3.30
C ILE A 155 9.19 16.12 3.21
N PRO A 156 10.38 16.21 2.57
CA PRO A 156 11.27 15.06 2.36
C PRO A 156 12.10 14.73 3.63
N ARG A 157 11.41 14.62 4.74
CA ARG A 157 12.01 14.37 6.05
C ARG A 157 11.03 13.61 6.92
N VAL A 158 11.48 12.59 7.64
CA VAL A 158 10.71 11.86 8.64
C VAL A 158 11.21 12.26 10.03
N PRO A 159 10.33 12.60 11.00
CA PRO A 159 10.72 12.77 12.40
C PRO A 159 11.32 11.47 12.95
N MET A 160 12.42 11.58 13.68
CA MET A 160 13.08 10.47 14.37
C MET A 160 12.92 10.68 15.88
N GLU A 161 12.24 9.74 16.55
CA GLU A 161 11.89 9.80 17.97
C GLU A 161 12.41 8.58 18.74
#